data_07fea46da4e6a9815e69b32d83bebd65
#
_entry.id   07fea46da4e6a9815e69b32d83bebd65
#
_cell.length_a   1.000
_cell.length_b   1.000
_cell.length_c   1.000
_cell.angle_alpha   90.00
_cell.angle_beta   90.00
_cell.angle_gamma   90.00
#
_symmetry.space_group_name_H-M   'P 1'
#
loop_
_entity.id
_entity.type
_entity.pdbx_description
1 polymer ?
#
loop_
_entity_poly.entity_id
_entity_poly.type
_entity_poly.pdbx_seq_one_letter_code
_entity_poly.pdbx_strand_id
1 'polypeptide(L)'
;MKMSKILSLVLVAVMLLTCFASCKPKTDPTPTPDANPLAGTYKIQMWVSEKESEDGTQSVAKQMQSQIEDFMAANPGIIIEATISGVTEADAGSQVVNDVASAPDIYCFAQDQLARLVQAAALAAPGGDIAAQIKKDNDAGSVKAATVAGTLYAYPMTSDNGYYLYYDKSVVTNPDSLEQIIADCETAFDAADAAKDANANTLFRFALENGWYTASFFFGAGAHSQWTMDAEGNFNAIDDNFNSELGLIAMKGMQKLAQSRAYNSDADKFANAAAIVTGIWNAESAEAHFGANLGIADLPSFTVDGKDYHLGSFSGYKLMGVKPQTDSKKGAVLQLLAQYLTSEKCQLERYNMWQWGPSNVNAQNSEAVKANPSLGALAQQNAYAVPQGQIHGGWWDFAANLGKAAKAAKSDADLQGALDAYKTSIDGVLSMTDEERQAWALIGGICDTSWDTDIPMTKKSEGVWESDILSLVEGQEFKLRQGADWNVQIGVADAKTGETETGYYVRLADGPDEPGNIVVEATGEYVIRLEWDGESHVATVTFVQ
;
A
#
# COMPACT_ATOMS: atom_id res chain seq x y z
N MET A 1 35.10 16.30 37.51
CA MET A 1 33.73 16.19 36.97
C MET A 1 32.95 15.00 37.53
N LYS A 2 32.90 14.81 38.84
CA LYS A 2 32.20 13.69 39.52
C LYS A 2 31.44 14.12 40.78
N MET A 3 31.22 15.41 41.01
CA MET A 3 30.53 15.91 42.21
C MET A 3 29.17 16.58 41.94
N SER A 4 28.74 16.78 40.73
CA SER A 4 27.45 17.44 40.43
C SER A 4 26.24 16.49 40.31
N LYS A 5 26.45 15.17 40.22
CA LYS A 5 25.37 14.19 40.10
C LYS A 5 24.84 13.65 41.43
N ILE A 6 25.55 13.89 42.52
CA ILE A 6 25.15 13.45 43.89
C ILE A 6 24.27 14.51 44.56
N LEU A 7 24.38 15.77 44.17
CA LEU A 7 23.62 16.86 44.77
C LEU A 7 22.15 16.92 44.35
N SER A 8 21.84 16.39 43.15
CA SER A 8 20.45 16.36 42.65
C SER A 8 19.59 15.27 43.26
N LEU A 9 20.19 14.18 43.73
CA LEU A 9 19.44 13.08 44.37
C LEU A 9 19.11 13.37 45.87
N VAL A 10 19.90 14.22 46.52
CA VAL A 10 19.67 14.57 47.96
C VAL A 10 18.60 15.65 48.09
N LEU A 11 18.37 16.50 47.08
CA LEU A 11 17.36 17.56 47.12
C LEU A 11 15.93 17.02 46.94
N VAL A 12 15.75 15.89 46.25
CA VAL A 12 14.44 15.23 46.06
C VAL A 12 14.05 14.44 47.32
N ALA A 13 15.00 13.89 48.05
CA ALA A 13 14.73 13.15 49.28
C ALA A 13 14.40 14.06 50.49
N VAL A 14 14.83 15.33 50.50
CA VAL A 14 14.56 16.28 51.59
C VAL A 14 13.21 16.97 51.46
N MET A 15 12.62 17.06 50.28
CA MET A 15 11.25 17.61 50.08
C MET A 15 10.13 16.64 50.44
N LEU A 16 10.42 15.36 50.66
CA LEU A 16 9.43 14.34 51.06
C LEU A 16 9.33 14.14 52.58
N LEU A 17 10.13 14.84 53.42
CA LEU A 17 10.21 14.61 54.86
C LEU A 17 9.67 15.76 55.73
N THR A 18 9.08 16.82 55.17
CA THR A 18 8.58 17.98 55.97
C THR A 18 7.07 18.12 56.08
N CYS A 19 6.28 17.11 55.69
CA CYS A 19 4.81 17.16 55.80
C CYS A 19 4.19 16.27 56.89
N PHE A 20 4.96 15.72 57.83
CA PHE A 20 4.41 14.94 58.96
C PHE A 20 4.71 15.59 60.29
N ALA A 21 4.02 16.68 60.64
CA ALA A 21 3.80 17.06 62.07
C ALA A 21 2.55 17.93 62.16
N SER A 22 1.55 17.33 62.76
CA SER A 22 0.33 17.91 63.39
C SER A 22 -0.96 17.64 62.62
N CYS A 23 -1.71 16.60 63.06
CA CYS A 23 -3.09 16.77 63.54
C CYS A 23 -3.65 15.42 64.04
N LYS A 24 -4.54 15.50 65.03
CA LYS A 24 -5.17 14.45 65.85
C LYS A 24 -5.92 13.42 64.99
N PRO A 25 -6.13 12.16 65.45
CA PRO A 25 -6.77 11.11 64.66
C PRO A 25 -8.24 11.42 64.39
N LYS A 26 -8.58 11.75 63.16
CA LYS A 26 -9.90 11.51 62.58
C LYS A 26 -9.84 10.13 61.93
N THR A 27 -10.84 9.32 62.18
CA THR A 27 -11.07 8.06 61.45
C THR A 27 -10.88 8.29 59.97
N ASP A 28 -9.79 7.71 59.41
CA ASP A 28 -9.52 7.76 58.00
C ASP A 28 -10.66 7.08 57.23
N PRO A 29 -11.23 7.71 56.19
CA PRO A 29 -12.03 6.97 55.23
C PRO A 29 -11.09 5.96 54.53
N THR A 30 -11.54 4.73 54.38
CA THR A 30 -10.92 3.68 53.58
C THR A 30 -10.39 4.33 52.29
N PRO A 31 -9.10 4.14 51.89
CA PRO A 31 -8.60 4.73 50.65
C PRO A 31 -9.48 4.25 49.53
N THR A 32 -10.15 5.19 48.87
CA THR A 32 -10.83 4.94 47.61
C THR A 32 -9.74 4.45 46.65
N PRO A 33 -9.94 3.36 45.90
CA PRO A 33 -8.98 2.93 44.86
C PRO A 33 -8.64 4.17 44.04
N ASP A 34 -7.34 4.43 43.81
CA ASP A 34 -6.87 5.58 43.04
C ASP A 34 -7.67 5.65 41.74
N ALA A 35 -8.46 6.70 41.59
CA ALA A 35 -9.29 6.87 40.42
C ALA A 35 -8.36 6.93 39.19
N ASN A 36 -8.62 6.10 38.19
CA ASN A 36 -7.86 6.08 36.93
C ASN A 36 -7.70 7.54 36.42
N PRO A 37 -6.47 8.09 36.35
CA PRO A 37 -6.25 9.48 35.95
C PRO A 37 -6.77 9.80 34.54
N LEU A 38 -6.98 8.77 33.71
CA LEU A 38 -7.52 8.85 32.36
C LEU A 38 -9.03 8.56 32.32
N ALA A 39 -9.71 8.43 33.46
CA ALA A 39 -11.16 8.25 33.48
C ALA A 39 -11.87 9.42 32.77
N GLY A 40 -12.84 9.10 31.94
CA GLY A 40 -13.59 10.05 31.12
C GLY A 40 -14.29 9.39 29.95
N THR A 41 -15.10 10.17 29.23
CA THR A 41 -15.76 9.76 27.98
C THR A 41 -15.06 10.44 26.80
N TYR A 42 -14.62 9.63 25.82
CA TYR A 42 -13.84 10.05 24.67
C TYR A 42 -14.59 9.70 23.38
N LYS A 43 -14.94 10.70 22.61
CA LYS A 43 -15.46 10.52 21.25
C LYS A 43 -14.28 10.43 20.31
N ILE A 44 -14.23 9.34 19.53
CA ILE A 44 -13.14 9.09 18.60
C ILE A 44 -13.67 8.72 17.22
N GLN A 45 -12.93 9.09 16.20
CA GLN A 45 -13.09 8.62 14.83
C GLN A 45 -11.94 7.67 14.51
N MET A 46 -12.26 6.58 13.82
CA MET A 46 -11.27 5.57 13.44
C MET A 46 -11.51 5.11 12.00
N TRP A 47 -10.43 5.02 11.23
CA TRP A 47 -10.42 4.36 9.92
C TRP A 47 -9.71 3.03 10.01
N VAL A 48 -10.35 2.00 9.48
CA VAL A 48 -9.84 0.62 9.44
C VAL A 48 -10.11 0.03 8.07
N SER A 49 -9.51 -1.12 7.75
CA SER A 49 -9.81 -1.83 6.50
C SER A 49 -11.31 -2.01 6.29
N GLU A 50 -11.77 -1.83 5.06
CA GLU A 50 -13.15 -2.04 4.64
C GLU A 50 -13.53 -3.53 4.48
N LYS A 51 -12.57 -4.45 4.73
CA LYS A 51 -12.79 -5.89 4.54
C LYS A 51 -13.96 -6.41 5.36
N GLU A 52 -14.82 -7.17 4.67
CA GLU A 52 -15.98 -7.87 5.23
C GLU A 52 -15.91 -9.36 4.89
N SER A 53 -16.63 -10.17 5.67
CA SER A 53 -16.86 -11.59 5.34
C SER A 53 -17.81 -11.70 4.15
N GLU A 54 -17.73 -12.80 3.38
CA GLU A 54 -18.57 -13.03 2.20
C GLU A 54 -20.09 -12.95 2.50
N ASP A 55 -20.50 -13.34 3.71
CA ASP A 55 -21.89 -13.27 4.15
C ASP A 55 -22.29 -11.91 4.75
N GLY A 56 -21.36 -10.92 4.80
CA GLY A 56 -21.57 -9.58 5.36
C GLY A 56 -21.82 -9.56 6.88
N THR A 57 -21.68 -10.69 7.57
CA THR A 57 -21.97 -10.78 9.01
C THR A 57 -20.84 -10.20 9.86
N GLN A 58 -19.60 -10.27 9.38
CA GLN A 58 -18.40 -9.79 10.04
C GLN A 58 -17.72 -8.71 9.19
N SER A 59 -17.07 -7.76 9.85
CA SER A 59 -16.19 -6.77 9.23
C SER A 59 -15.06 -6.41 10.17
N VAL A 60 -13.98 -5.85 9.61
CA VAL A 60 -12.87 -5.34 10.44
C VAL A 60 -13.37 -4.26 11.38
N ALA A 61 -14.29 -3.41 10.96
CA ALA A 61 -14.89 -2.38 11.82
C ALA A 61 -15.64 -3.00 13.02
N LYS A 62 -16.44 -4.06 12.82
CA LYS A 62 -17.14 -4.76 13.90
C LYS A 62 -16.15 -5.44 14.86
N GLN A 63 -15.09 -6.04 14.35
CA GLN A 63 -14.04 -6.65 15.17
C GLN A 63 -13.33 -5.59 16.02
N MET A 64 -12.94 -4.45 15.42
CA MET A 64 -12.32 -3.34 16.15
C MET A 64 -13.24 -2.78 17.23
N GLN A 65 -14.54 -2.66 16.96
CA GLN A 65 -15.52 -2.24 17.96
C GLN A 65 -15.54 -3.19 19.16
N SER A 66 -15.55 -4.51 18.93
CA SER A 66 -15.47 -5.50 20.01
C SER A 66 -14.17 -5.41 20.81
N GLN A 67 -13.03 -5.19 20.13
CA GLN A 67 -11.74 -5.01 20.81
C GLN A 67 -11.68 -3.70 21.62
N ILE A 68 -12.36 -2.64 21.19
CA ILE A 68 -12.53 -1.41 21.98
C ILE A 68 -13.37 -1.67 23.24
N GLU A 69 -14.41 -2.49 23.16
CA GLU A 69 -15.22 -2.90 24.33
C GLU A 69 -14.39 -3.68 25.34
N ASP A 70 -13.55 -4.61 24.87
CA ASP A 70 -12.60 -5.34 25.71
C ASP A 70 -11.56 -4.40 26.36
N PHE A 71 -11.07 -3.40 25.63
CA PHE A 71 -10.17 -2.38 26.18
C PHE A 71 -10.86 -1.60 27.30
N MET A 72 -12.11 -1.16 27.11
CA MET A 72 -12.87 -0.46 28.15
C MET A 72 -13.09 -1.34 29.37
N ALA A 73 -13.39 -2.63 29.19
CA ALA A 73 -13.55 -3.58 30.29
C ALA A 73 -12.25 -3.75 31.08
N ALA A 74 -11.10 -3.72 30.43
CA ALA A 74 -9.78 -3.81 31.06
C ALA A 74 -9.33 -2.49 31.72
N ASN A 75 -9.95 -1.35 31.36
CA ASN A 75 -9.60 -0.01 31.83
C ASN A 75 -10.80 0.72 32.45
N PRO A 76 -11.25 0.32 33.67
CA PRO A 76 -12.42 0.90 34.29
C PRO A 76 -12.33 2.43 34.41
N GLY A 77 -13.43 3.09 34.05
CA GLY A 77 -13.53 4.56 34.06
C GLY A 77 -13.19 5.21 32.72
N ILE A 78 -12.58 4.52 31.76
CA ILE A 78 -12.44 4.98 30.38
C ILE A 78 -13.67 4.51 29.57
N ILE A 79 -14.36 5.46 28.96
CA ILE A 79 -15.51 5.20 28.06
C ILE A 79 -15.13 5.73 26.68
N ILE A 80 -15.19 4.89 25.67
CA ILE A 80 -14.91 5.25 24.27
C ILE A 80 -16.19 5.15 23.46
N GLU A 81 -16.59 6.25 22.85
CA GLU A 81 -17.65 6.33 21.85
C GLU A 81 -16.99 6.43 20.47
N ALA A 82 -16.80 5.29 19.81
CA ALA A 82 -16.09 5.19 18.53
C ALA A 82 -17.06 5.30 17.35
N THR A 83 -16.67 6.09 16.34
CA THR A 83 -17.20 6.02 14.98
C THR A 83 -16.12 5.39 14.10
N ILE A 84 -16.40 4.20 13.58
CA ILE A 84 -15.43 3.41 12.81
C ILE A 84 -15.90 3.34 11.35
N SER A 85 -15.06 3.76 10.42
CA SER A 85 -15.33 3.74 8.99
C SER A 85 -14.32 2.84 8.26
N GLY A 86 -14.77 2.15 7.21
CA GLY A 86 -13.91 1.41 6.29
C GLY A 86 -13.20 2.37 5.36
N VAL A 87 -11.87 2.28 5.29
CA VAL A 87 -11.01 2.98 4.33
C VAL A 87 -9.86 2.04 4.02
N THR A 88 -9.48 1.90 2.74
CA THR A 88 -8.36 1.02 2.38
C THR A 88 -7.06 1.54 2.99
N GLU A 89 -6.18 0.66 3.41
CA GLU A 89 -4.89 1.07 3.97
C GLU A 89 -3.99 1.74 2.90
N ALA A 90 -4.26 1.47 1.62
CA ALA A 90 -3.55 2.10 0.50
C ALA A 90 -3.92 3.59 0.36
N ASP A 91 -5.16 3.98 0.66
CA ASP A 91 -5.68 5.33 0.43
C ASP A 91 -5.63 6.20 1.69
N ALA A 92 -5.74 5.58 2.86
CA ALA A 92 -5.89 6.27 4.14
C ALA A 92 -4.83 7.37 4.36
N GLY A 93 -3.57 7.09 4.05
CA GLY A 93 -2.49 8.07 4.25
C GLY A 93 -2.61 9.28 3.33
N SER A 94 -3.01 9.08 2.08
CA SER A 94 -3.21 10.18 1.11
C SER A 94 -4.39 11.07 1.55
N GLN A 95 -5.50 10.47 1.97
CA GLN A 95 -6.66 11.21 2.48
C GLN A 95 -6.31 12.01 3.75
N VAL A 96 -5.54 11.41 4.67
CA VAL A 96 -5.08 12.12 5.89
C VAL A 96 -4.18 13.30 5.55
N VAL A 97 -3.25 13.15 4.61
CA VAL A 97 -2.33 14.23 4.21
C VAL A 97 -3.07 15.37 3.52
N ASN A 98 -4.12 15.10 2.76
CA ASN A 98 -4.93 16.14 2.12
C ASN A 98 -5.62 17.05 3.14
N ASP A 99 -6.10 16.51 4.27
CA ASP A 99 -6.66 17.32 5.37
C ASP A 99 -6.38 16.69 6.74
N VAL A 100 -5.20 16.99 7.30
CA VAL A 100 -4.79 16.50 8.64
C VAL A 100 -5.74 16.98 9.75
N ALA A 101 -6.39 18.13 9.59
CA ALA A 101 -7.28 18.67 10.61
C ALA A 101 -8.54 17.80 10.76
N SER A 102 -9.13 17.40 9.65
CA SER A 102 -10.34 16.56 9.59
C SER A 102 -10.06 15.06 9.72
N ALA A 103 -8.77 14.64 9.63
CA ALA A 103 -8.37 13.25 9.74
C ALA A 103 -8.87 12.58 11.03
N PRO A 104 -9.15 11.26 11.01
CA PRO A 104 -9.61 10.52 12.18
C PRO A 104 -8.55 10.49 13.29
N ASP A 105 -8.97 10.19 14.52
CA ASP A 105 -8.09 10.12 15.68
C ASP A 105 -7.11 8.95 15.61
N ILE A 106 -7.56 7.82 15.05
CA ILE A 106 -6.77 6.61 14.78
C ILE A 106 -7.06 6.14 13.37
N TYR A 107 -6.04 5.72 12.64
CA TYR A 107 -6.22 5.19 11.29
C TYR A 107 -5.18 4.13 10.93
N CYS A 108 -5.61 3.16 10.12
CA CYS A 108 -4.76 2.11 9.59
C CYS A 108 -4.30 2.50 8.19
N PHE A 109 -3.01 2.26 7.88
CA PHE A 109 -2.42 2.64 6.61
C PHE A 109 -1.29 1.69 6.21
N ALA A 110 -0.97 1.65 4.93
CA ALA A 110 0.16 0.89 4.40
C ALA A 110 1.48 1.62 4.67
N GLN A 111 2.53 0.88 4.91
CA GLN A 111 3.85 1.35 5.35
C GLN A 111 4.46 2.45 4.45
N ASP A 112 4.26 2.38 3.13
CA ASP A 112 4.80 3.33 2.15
C ASP A 112 4.31 4.78 2.38
N GLN A 113 3.21 4.94 3.11
CA GLN A 113 2.65 6.25 3.44
C GLN A 113 3.26 6.88 4.71
N LEU A 114 4.01 6.11 5.51
CA LEU A 114 4.50 6.55 6.82
C LEU A 114 5.28 7.87 6.74
N ALA A 115 6.22 7.98 5.81
CA ALA A 115 7.08 9.14 5.72
C ALA A 115 6.30 10.42 5.36
N ARG A 116 5.34 10.33 4.44
CA ARG A 116 4.45 11.45 4.08
C ARG A 116 3.59 11.89 5.26
N LEU A 117 3.05 10.94 6.03
CA LEU A 117 2.28 11.21 7.24
C LEU A 117 3.11 11.89 8.33
N VAL A 118 4.39 11.50 8.48
CA VAL A 118 5.32 12.15 9.41
C VAL A 118 5.63 13.58 8.97
N GLN A 119 5.91 13.80 7.69
CA GLN A 119 6.15 15.15 7.12
C GLN A 119 4.94 16.06 7.28
N ALA A 120 3.73 15.53 7.11
CA ALA A 120 2.48 16.28 7.31
C ALA A 120 2.16 16.52 8.81
N ALA A 121 3.01 16.08 9.74
CA ALA A 121 2.75 16.10 11.19
C ALA A 121 1.42 15.42 11.57
N ALA A 122 1.01 14.41 10.83
CA ALA A 122 -0.26 13.69 11.02
C ALA A 122 -0.17 12.59 12.09
N LEU A 123 1.03 12.21 12.53
CA LEU A 123 1.27 11.12 13.47
C LEU A 123 1.86 11.62 14.80
N ALA A 124 1.28 11.16 15.90
CA ALA A 124 1.82 11.31 17.25
C ALA A 124 2.73 10.12 17.56
N ALA A 125 4.01 10.37 17.79
CA ALA A 125 4.94 9.32 18.21
C ALA A 125 4.50 8.70 19.55
N PRO A 126 4.51 7.35 19.69
CA PRO A 126 4.23 6.68 20.96
C PRO A 126 5.16 7.16 22.09
N GLY A 127 4.61 7.32 23.29
CA GLY A 127 5.38 7.65 24.49
C GLY A 127 6.46 6.61 24.80
N GLY A 128 7.51 7.00 25.54
CA GLY A 128 8.71 6.19 25.74
C GLY A 128 8.48 4.74 26.17
N ASP A 129 7.60 4.51 27.14
CA ASP A 129 7.28 3.16 27.65
C ASP A 129 6.49 2.35 26.60
N ILE A 130 5.53 2.98 25.93
CA ILE A 130 4.75 2.37 24.85
C ILE A 130 5.67 2.02 23.68
N ALA A 131 6.54 2.95 23.25
CA ALA A 131 7.50 2.71 22.18
C ALA A 131 8.46 1.56 22.52
N ALA A 132 8.93 1.47 23.76
CA ALA A 132 9.79 0.38 24.22
C ALA A 132 9.06 -0.97 24.17
N GLN A 133 7.80 -1.02 24.57
CA GLN A 133 6.99 -2.22 24.52
C GLN A 133 6.70 -2.66 23.07
N ILE A 134 6.34 -1.72 22.18
CA ILE A 134 6.13 -2.00 20.74
C ILE A 134 7.39 -2.64 20.13
N LYS A 135 8.57 -2.05 20.40
CA LYS A 135 9.86 -2.57 19.89
C LYS A 135 10.20 -3.97 20.40
N LYS A 136 9.73 -4.32 21.59
CA LYS A 136 9.95 -5.63 22.21
C LYS A 136 9.01 -6.70 21.65
N ASP A 137 7.75 -6.32 21.42
CA ASP A 137 6.68 -7.26 21.11
C ASP A 137 6.55 -7.57 19.64
N ASN A 138 7.14 -6.77 18.75
CA ASN A 138 7.00 -6.92 17.31
C ASN A 138 8.32 -7.30 16.63
N ASP A 139 8.24 -7.91 15.46
CA ASP A 139 9.41 -8.27 14.68
C ASP A 139 10.20 -7.03 14.23
N ALA A 140 11.51 -7.22 14.00
CA ALA A 140 12.41 -6.12 13.68
C ALA A 140 12.05 -5.39 12.37
N GLY A 141 11.47 -6.10 11.40
CA GLY A 141 11.04 -5.55 10.12
C GLY A 141 9.88 -4.59 10.30
N SER A 142 8.84 -5.00 11.02
CA SER A 142 7.66 -4.19 11.29
C SER A 142 7.97 -2.97 12.17
N VAL A 143 8.88 -3.10 13.13
CA VAL A 143 9.38 -1.98 13.93
C VAL A 143 10.16 -0.99 13.06
N LYS A 144 11.04 -1.48 12.17
CA LYS A 144 11.74 -0.64 11.20
C LYS A 144 10.75 0.08 10.27
N ALA A 145 9.72 -0.63 9.80
CA ALA A 145 8.65 -0.11 8.96
C ALA A 145 7.84 1.02 9.61
N ALA A 146 7.72 1.01 10.95
CA ALA A 146 7.02 2.03 11.72
C ALA A 146 7.92 3.18 12.20
N THR A 147 9.20 3.23 11.75
CA THR A 147 10.22 4.15 12.25
C THR A 147 10.74 5.07 11.14
N VAL A 148 10.78 6.38 11.39
CA VAL A 148 11.38 7.39 10.51
C VAL A 148 12.46 8.14 11.30
N ALA A 149 13.65 8.28 10.73
CA ALA A 149 14.80 8.98 11.35
C ALA A 149 15.07 8.55 12.81
N GLY A 150 14.93 7.24 13.10
CA GLY A 150 15.15 6.65 14.43
C GLY A 150 13.98 6.80 15.43
N THR A 151 12.94 7.55 15.08
CA THR A 151 11.73 7.73 15.91
C THR A 151 10.62 6.80 15.44
N LEU A 152 10.03 6.04 16.37
CA LEU A 152 8.85 5.23 16.11
C LEU A 152 7.62 6.14 16.04
N TYR A 153 6.82 6.04 14.97
CA TYR A 153 5.63 6.88 14.76
C TYR A 153 4.31 6.11 14.68
N ALA A 154 4.37 4.81 14.51
CA ALA A 154 3.16 4.00 14.34
C ALA A 154 3.26 2.67 15.09
N TYR A 155 2.13 1.97 15.13
CA TYR A 155 1.95 0.70 15.81
C TYR A 155 1.83 -0.41 14.78
N PRO A 156 2.76 -1.38 14.71
CA PRO A 156 2.67 -2.49 13.78
C PRO A 156 1.42 -3.33 13.98
N MET A 157 0.70 -3.64 12.90
CA MET A 157 -0.52 -4.45 12.92
C MET A 157 -0.33 -5.81 12.28
N THR A 158 0.36 -5.83 11.13
CA THR A 158 0.61 -7.04 10.36
C THR A 158 2.03 -7.04 9.81
N SER A 159 2.48 -8.23 9.41
CA SER A 159 3.77 -8.47 8.75
C SER A 159 3.56 -9.43 7.57
N ASP A 160 2.53 -9.17 6.75
CA ASP A 160 2.03 -10.11 5.76
C ASP A 160 1.78 -9.50 4.38
N ASN A 161 2.11 -8.24 4.16
CA ASN A 161 1.89 -7.57 2.89
C ASN A 161 3.05 -7.85 1.92
N GLY A 162 3.12 -9.08 1.46
CA GLY A 162 4.04 -9.56 0.45
C GLY A 162 3.35 -10.59 -0.44
N TYR A 163 4.02 -11.00 -1.51
CA TYR A 163 3.48 -11.95 -2.47
C TYR A 163 4.46 -13.10 -2.71
N TYR A 164 3.90 -14.23 -3.11
CA TYR A 164 4.58 -15.50 -3.36
C TYR A 164 3.79 -16.30 -4.38
N LEU A 165 4.13 -17.57 -4.64
CA LEU A 165 3.56 -18.40 -5.69
C LEU A 165 2.54 -19.39 -5.12
N TYR A 166 1.32 -19.38 -5.68
CA TYR A 166 0.37 -20.50 -5.64
C TYR A 166 0.39 -21.23 -6.97
N TYR A 167 0.29 -22.56 -6.97
CA TYR A 167 0.34 -23.34 -8.20
C TYR A 167 -0.40 -24.67 -8.11
N ASP A 168 -0.79 -25.21 -9.26
CA ASP A 168 -1.35 -26.54 -9.42
C ASP A 168 -0.22 -27.58 -9.54
N LYS A 169 -0.05 -28.43 -8.51
CA LYS A 169 0.94 -29.53 -8.50
C LYS A 169 0.75 -30.58 -9.60
N SER A 170 -0.43 -30.64 -10.23
CA SER A 170 -0.65 -31.53 -11.36
C SER A 170 -0.13 -30.97 -12.68
N VAL A 171 0.13 -29.67 -12.73
CA VAL A 171 0.65 -28.96 -13.91
C VAL A 171 2.10 -28.57 -13.72
N VAL A 172 2.41 -27.82 -12.64
CA VAL A 172 3.75 -27.29 -12.38
C VAL A 172 4.62 -28.36 -11.73
N THR A 173 5.69 -28.74 -12.42
CA THR A 173 6.60 -29.81 -12.00
C THR A 173 7.78 -29.31 -11.17
N ASN A 174 8.18 -28.05 -11.37
CA ASN A 174 9.25 -27.39 -10.60
C ASN A 174 8.89 -25.93 -10.35
N PRO A 175 8.41 -25.57 -9.15
CA PRO A 175 8.02 -24.21 -8.81
C PRO A 175 9.21 -23.25 -8.61
N ASP A 176 10.45 -23.74 -8.51
CA ASP A 176 11.64 -22.93 -8.23
C ASP A 176 12.24 -22.30 -9.51
N SER A 177 11.74 -22.70 -10.70
CA SER A 177 12.22 -22.21 -12.00
C SER A 177 11.11 -21.54 -12.79
N LEU A 178 11.28 -20.26 -13.10
CA LEU A 178 10.36 -19.48 -13.92
C LEU A 178 10.18 -20.12 -15.30
N GLU A 179 11.27 -20.52 -15.94
CA GLU A 179 11.26 -21.14 -17.26
C GLU A 179 10.54 -22.48 -17.26
N GLN A 180 10.68 -23.26 -16.18
CA GLN A 180 9.97 -24.54 -16.07
C GLN A 180 8.46 -24.31 -15.85
N ILE A 181 8.07 -23.37 -15.01
CA ILE A 181 6.66 -23.02 -14.83
C ILE A 181 6.05 -22.57 -16.15
N ILE A 182 6.75 -21.70 -16.92
CA ILE A 182 6.29 -21.26 -18.24
C ILE A 182 6.10 -22.47 -19.18
N ALA A 183 7.10 -23.36 -19.27
CA ALA A 183 7.06 -24.53 -20.15
C ALA A 183 5.92 -25.50 -19.76
N ASP A 184 5.72 -25.73 -18.47
CA ASP A 184 4.66 -26.58 -17.95
C ASP A 184 3.27 -25.99 -18.29
N CYS A 185 3.08 -24.69 -18.08
CA CYS A 185 1.84 -23.98 -18.42
C CYS A 185 1.56 -24.00 -19.94
N GLU A 186 2.59 -23.79 -20.78
CA GLU A 186 2.45 -23.87 -22.25
C GLU A 186 2.11 -25.29 -22.71
N THR A 187 2.71 -26.31 -22.08
CA THR A 187 2.37 -27.73 -22.35
C THR A 187 0.91 -28.01 -21.98
N ALA A 188 0.46 -27.53 -20.82
CA ALA A 188 -0.93 -27.67 -20.40
C ALA A 188 -1.88 -26.92 -21.35
N PHE A 189 -1.48 -25.74 -21.83
CA PHE A 189 -2.23 -24.95 -22.80
C PHE A 189 -2.44 -25.73 -24.13
N ASP A 190 -1.38 -26.33 -24.67
CA ASP A 190 -1.47 -27.15 -25.90
C ASP A 190 -2.36 -28.38 -25.70
N ALA A 191 -2.26 -29.04 -24.54
CA ALA A 191 -3.09 -30.18 -24.23
C ALA A 191 -4.58 -29.79 -24.09
N ALA A 192 -4.85 -28.65 -23.47
CA ALA A 192 -6.21 -28.12 -23.32
C ALA A 192 -6.82 -27.70 -24.67
N ASP A 193 -6.05 -27.04 -25.53
CA ASP A 193 -6.48 -26.66 -26.88
C ASP A 193 -6.80 -27.90 -27.74
N ALA A 194 -5.93 -28.90 -27.72
CA ALA A 194 -6.17 -30.17 -28.42
C ALA A 194 -7.41 -30.90 -27.88
N ALA A 195 -7.66 -30.86 -26.58
CA ALA A 195 -8.83 -31.46 -25.95
C ALA A 195 -10.10 -30.58 -26.04
N LYS A 196 -9.97 -29.31 -26.44
CA LYS A 196 -11.01 -28.26 -26.40
C LYS A 196 -11.58 -28.07 -24.98
N ASP A 197 -10.70 -28.16 -23.97
CA ASP A 197 -11.03 -27.93 -22.57
C ASP A 197 -10.81 -26.46 -22.19
N ALA A 198 -11.87 -25.67 -22.20
CA ALA A 198 -11.81 -24.25 -21.85
C ALA A 198 -11.64 -23.99 -20.33
N ASN A 199 -11.72 -25.03 -19.50
CA ASN A 199 -11.65 -24.90 -18.03
C ASN A 199 -10.32 -25.41 -17.47
N ALA A 200 -9.41 -25.90 -18.31
CA ALA A 200 -8.13 -26.43 -17.84
C ALA A 200 -7.25 -25.34 -17.21
N ASN A 201 -6.51 -25.69 -16.18
CA ASN A 201 -5.51 -24.83 -15.56
C ASN A 201 -4.27 -24.76 -16.46
N THR A 202 -4.05 -23.62 -17.12
CA THR A 202 -3.03 -23.44 -18.14
C THR A 202 -2.30 -22.10 -18.04
N LEU A 203 -2.84 -21.14 -17.27
CA LEU A 203 -2.31 -19.78 -17.25
C LEU A 203 -1.32 -19.57 -16.10
N PHE A 204 -0.23 -18.87 -16.41
CA PHE A 204 0.62 -18.27 -15.38
C PHE A 204 0.20 -16.81 -15.21
N ARG A 205 -0.42 -16.51 -14.07
CA ARG A 205 -0.95 -15.19 -13.72
C ARG A 205 0.04 -14.42 -12.87
N PHE A 206 0.49 -13.29 -13.39
CA PHE A 206 1.45 -12.42 -12.71
C PHE A 206 1.24 -10.97 -13.20
N ALA A 207 0.89 -10.06 -12.31
CA ALA A 207 0.52 -8.68 -12.66
C ALA A 207 1.73 -7.81 -13.04
N LEU A 208 2.42 -8.15 -14.14
CA LEU A 208 3.60 -7.41 -14.60
C LEU A 208 3.30 -5.96 -15.05
N GLU A 209 2.03 -5.62 -15.20
CA GLU A 209 1.57 -4.26 -15.52
C GLU A 209 1.22 -3.46 -14.24
N ASN A 210 1.67 -3.93 -13.09
CA ASN A 210 1.58 -3.28 -11.79
C ASN A 210 2.98 -3.18 -11.18
N GLY A 211 3.44 -1.97 -10.85
CA GLY A 211 4.79 -1.70 -10.36
C GLY A 211 5.18 -2.51 -9.12
N TRP A 212 4.22 -2.82 -8.27
CA TRP A 212 4.45 -3.63 -7.08
C TRP A 212 4.94 -5.04 -7.39
N TYR A 213 4.39 -5.66 -8.45
CA TYR A 213 4.83 -6.97 -8.92
C TYR A 213 5.99 -6.90 -9.91
N THR A 214 6.04 -5.86 -10.77
CA THR A 214 7.12 -5.63 -11.74
C THR A 214 8.49 -5.59 -11.05
N ALA A 215 8.57 -4.97 -9.87
CA ALA A 215 9.77 -4.84 -9.07
C ALA A 215 10.47 -6.16 -8.76
N SER A 216 9.75 -7.30 -8.74
CA SER A 216 10.32 -8.60 -8.40
C SER A 216 11.51 -9.00 -9.27
N PHE A 217 11.46 -8.70 -10.56
CA PHE A 217 12.55 -9.00 -11.47
C PHE A 217 13.77 -8.11 -11.22
N PHE A 218 13.54 -6.83 -10.93
CA PHE A 218 14.60 -5.86 -10.65
C PHE A 218 15.29 -6.17 -9.33
N PHE A 219 14.55 -6.43 -8.27
CA PHE A 219 15.10 -6.82 -6.98
C PHE A 219 15.85 -8.16 -7.07
N GLY A 220 15.31 -9.13 -7.80
CA GLY A 220 15.96 -10.40 -8.07
C GLY A 220 17.27 -10.25 -8.83
N ALA A 221 17.37 -9.35 -9.78
CA ALA A 221 18.61 -9.00 -10.49
C ALA A 221 19.61 -8.26 -9.58
N GLY A 222 19.19 -7.73 -8.43
CA GLY A 222 19.98 -6.93 -7.51
C GLY A 222 19.91 -5.43 -7.76
N ALA A 223 18.96 -4.96 -8.57
CA ALA A 223 18.67 -3.55 -8.72
C ALA A 223 17.83 -3.03 -7.54
N HIS A 224 17.84 -1.73 -7.34
CA HIS A 224 17.10 -1.06 -6.26
C HIS A 224 16.52 0.26 -6.72
N SER A 225 15.44 0.68 -6.03
CA SER A 225 14.89 2.03 -6.06
C SER A 225 14.41 2.36 -4.66
N GLN A 226 14.91 3.44 -4.08
CA GLN A 226 14.56 3.85 -2.72
C GLN A 226 14.75 5.33 -2.51
N TRP A 227 13.95 5.90 -1.61
CA TRP A 227 14.16 7.24 -1.12
C TRP A 227 15.44 7.36 -0.30
N THR A 228 16.07 8.52 -0.42
CA THR A 228 17.02 9.00 0.57
C THR A 228 16.43 10.17 1.35
N MET A 229 16.79 10.30 2.61
CA MET A 229 16.35 11.37 3.50
C MET A 229 17.55 12.18 3.97
N ASP A 230 17.34 13.49 4.17
CA ASP A 230 18.30 14.34 4.85
C ASP A 230 18.31 14.10 6.38
N ALA A 231 19.16 14.81 7.10
CA ALA A 231 19.28 14.68 8.56
C ALA A 231 18.02 15.14 9.31
N GLU A 232 17.21 15.97 8.69
CA GLU A 232 15.95 16.49 9.18
C GLU A 232 14.77 15.55 8.90
N GLY A 233 14.97 14.48 8.11
CA GLY A 233 13.97 13.50 7.76
C GLY A 233 13.13 13.86 6.52
N ASN A 234 13.56 14.86 5.74
CA ASN A 234 12.90 15.18 4.49
C ASN A 234 13.45 14.31 3.36
N PHE A 235 12.60 13.94 2.42
CA PHE A 235 13.02 13.26 1.20
C PHE A 235 13.82 14.23 0.33
N ASN A 236 15.03 13.84 -0.06
CA ASN A 236 15.93 14.69 -0.82
C ASN A 236 16.43 14.09 -2.13
N ALA A 237 16.34 12.77 -2.30
CA ALA A 237 16.72 12.11 -3.54
C ALA A 237 16.04 10.73 -3.67
N ILE A 238 16.07 10.16 -4.88
CA ILE A 238 15.78 8.76 -5.15
C ILE A 238 17.07 8.08 -5.59
N ASP A 239 17.52 7.09 -4.82
CA ASP A 239 18.62 6.22 -5.18
C ASP A 239 18.05 5.05 -6.00
N ASP A 240 18.19 5.16 -7.31
CA ASP A 240 17.62 4.24 -8.29
C ASP A 240 18.65 3.80 -9.31
N ASN A 241 18.75 2.49 -9.53
CA ASN A 241 19.60 1.89 -10.53
C ASN A 241 18.88 0.93 -11.48
N PHE A 242 17.57 1.05 -11.63
CA PHE A 242 16.81 0.24 -12.58
C PHE A 242 17.29 0.44 -14.02
N ASN A 243 17.68 1.65 -14.40
CA ASN A 243 18.37 1.88 -15.68
C ASN A 243 19.86 1.52 -15.58
N SER A 244 20.16 0.23 -15.63
CA SER A 244 21.51 -0.33 -15.54
C SER A 244 21.60 -1.70 -16.22
N GLU A 245 22.76 -2.33 -16.23
CA GLU A 245 22.92 -3.73 -16.66
C GLU A 245 22.02 -4.69 -15.86
N LEU A 246 21.83 -4.43 -14.55
CA LEU A 246 20.93 -5.22 -13.71
C LEU A 246 19.47 -5.07 -14.16
N GLY A 247 19.06 -3.86 -14.51
CA GLY A 247 17.75 -3.62 -15.05
C GLY A 247 17.51 -4.28 -16.39
N LEU A 248 18.51 -4.30 -17.27
CA LEU A 248 18.39 -5.01 -18.54
C LEU A 248 18.26 -6.53 -18.33
N ILE A 249 18.96 -7.10 -17.34
CA ILE A 249 18.78 -8.50 -16.92
C ILE A 249 17.34 -8.72 -16.43
N ALA A 250 16.83 -7.85 -15.59
CA ALA A 250 15.45 -7.92 -15.09
C ALA A 250 14.43 -7.87 -16.24
N MET A 251 14.58 -6.93 -17.16
CA MET A 251 13.71 -6.79 -18.33
C MET A 251 13.73 -8.03 -19.24
N LYS A 252 14.90 -8.66 -19.46
CA LYS A 252 15.02 -9.92 -20.21
C LYS A 252 14.31 -11.08 -19.51
N GLY A 253 14.44 -11.18 -18.20
CA GLY A 253 13.71 -12.19 -17.41
C GLY A 253 12.21 -11.99 -17.49
N MET A 254 11.74 -10.75 -17.32
CA MET A 254 10.34 -10.37 -17.41
C MET A 254 9.75 -10.62 -18.80
N GLN A 255 10.51 -10.30 -19.85
CA GLN A 255 10.09 -10.51 -21.24
C GLN A 255 9.76 -11.99 -21.53
N LYS A 256 10.53 -12.94 -20.99
CA LYS A 256 10.27 -14.37 -21.16
C LYS A 256 8.86 -14.76 -20.69
N LEU A 257 8.46 -14.27 -19.54
CA LEU A 257 7.10 -14.51 -19.02
C LEU A 257 6.05 -13.73 -19.81
N ALA A 258 6.26 -12.43 -19.99
CA ALA A 258 5.29 -11.53 -20.61
C ALA A 258 4.95 -11.89 -22.06
N GLN A 259 5.86 -12.56 -22.78
CA GLN A 259 5.67 -13.02 -24.17
C GLN A 259 5.24 -14.48 -24.28
N SER A 260 5.12 -15.21 -23.16
CA SER A 260 4.55 -16.55 -23.16
C SER A 260 3.05 -16.50 -23.50
N ARG A 261 2.58 -17.46 -24.30
CA ARG A 261 1.15 -17.64 -24.58
C ARG A 261 0.34 -18.07 -23.36
N ALA A 262 0.98 -18.60 -22.32
CA ALA A 262 0.36 -18.94 -21.06
C ALA A 262 0.30 -17.75 -20.08
N TYR A 263 0.91 -16.60 -20.43
CA TYR A 263 0.92 -15.44 -19.56
C TYR A 263 -0.44 -14.73 -19.49
N ASN A 264 -0.82 -14.32 -18.28
CA ASN A 264 -1.95 -13.45 -18.04
C ASN A 264 -1.63 -12.43 -16.93
N SER A 265 -1.91 -11.15 -17.16
CA SER A 265 -1.59 -10.07 -16.23
C SER A 265 -2.57 -9.95 -15.04
N ASP A 266 -3.75 -10.57 -15.13
CA ASP A 266 -4.77 -10.50 -14.08
C ASP A 266 -4.44 -11.50 -12.95
N ALA A 267 -3.84 -11.00 -11.86
CA ALA A 267 -3.44 -11.77 -10.70
C ALA A 267 -4.52 -11.82 -9.59
N ASP A 268 -5.70 -11.25 -9.82
CA ASP A 268 -6.83 -11.30 -8.87
C ASP A 268 -7.84 -12.39 -9.22
N LYS A 269 -7.74 -12.98 -10.40
CA LYS A 269 -8.62 -14.07 -10.85
C LYS A 269 -7.90 -15.39 -10.91
N PHE A 270 -8.54 -16.45 -10.41
CA PHE A 270 -8.03 -17.81 -10.43
C PHE A 270 -8.48 -18.63 -11.65
N ALA A 271 -9.47 -18.17 -12.40
CA ALA A 271 -9.99 -18.92 -13.56
C ALA A 271 -8.85 -19.34 -14.50
N ASN A 272 -8.74 -20.65 -14.77
CA ASN A 272 -7.71 -21.28 -15.61
C ASN A 272 -6.25 -21.06 -15.11
N ALA A 273 -6.02 -20.61 -13.88
CA ALA A 273 -4.69 -20.48 -13.32
C ALA A 273 -4.05 -21.85 -13.08
N ALA A 274 -2.88 -22.10 -13.68
CA ALA A 274 -1.97 -23.17 -13.30
C ALA A 274 -0.93 -22.67 -12.28
N ALA A 275 -0.55 -21.39 -12.39
CA ALA A 275 0.30 -20.69 -11.43
C ALA A 275 -0.19 -19.25 -11.29
N ILE A 276 -0.08 -18.69 -10.08
CA ILE A 276 -0.47 -17.30 -9.80
C ILE A 276 0.43 -16.71 -8.71
N VAL A 277 0.95 -15.52 -8.97
CA VAL A 277 1.68 -14.73 -7.98
C VAL A 277 0.73 -13.75 -7.32
N THR A 278 0.46 -13.97 -6.04
CA THR A 278 -0.39 -13.12 -5.21
C THR A 278 -0.06 -13.35 -3.74
N GLY A 279 -0.76 -12.69 -2.81
CA GLY A 279 -0.46 -12.78 -1.38
C GLY A 279 -1.49 -13.58 -0.58
N ILE A 280 -1.34 -13.49 0.75
CA ILE A 280 -2.19 -14.23 1.70
C ILE A 280 -3.67 -13.84 1.62
N TRP A 281 -3.97 -12.62 1.13
CA TRP A 281 -5.36 -12.15 0.95
C TRP A 281 -6.16 -12.99 -0.04
N ASN A 282 -5.48 -13.76 -0.90
CA ASN A 282 -6.09 -14.69 -1.86
C ASN A 282 -5.92 -16.16 -1.47
N ALA A 283 -5.48 -16.48 -0.24
CA ALA A 283 -5.24 -17.86 0.19
C ALA A 283 -6.49 -18.75 0.09
N GLU A 284 -7.65 -18.23 0.50
CA GLU A 284 -8.94 -18.93 0.42
C GLU A 284 -9.35 -19.22 -1.03
N SER A 285 -9.20 -18.24 -1.92
CA SER A 285 -9.44 -18.41 -3.36
C SER A 285 -8.48 -19.42 -3.99
N ALA A 286 -7.22 -19.45 -3.58
CA ALA A 286 -6.24 -20.43 -4.03
C ALA A 286 -6.61 -21.85 -3.58
N GLU A 287 -7.02 -22.01 -2.31
CA GLU A 287 -7.48 -23.29 -1.77
C GLU A 287 -8.74 -23.78 -2.49
N ALA A 288 -9.70 -22.91 -2.72
CA ALA A 288 -10.93 -23.24 -3.45
C ALA A 288 -10.64 -23.64 -4.91
N HIS A 289 -9.69 -22.98 -5.59
CA HIS A 289 -9.37 -23.23 -6.98
C HIS A 289 -8.53 -24.50 -7.18
N PHE A 290 -7.45 -24.65 -6.43
CA PHE A 290 -6.50 -25.75 -6.63
C PHE A 290 -6.84 -27.00 -5.81
N GLY A 291 -7.58 -26.87 -4.72
CA GLY A 291 -8.01 -27.98 -3.87
C GLY A 291 -6.84 -28.87 -3.42
N ALA A 292 -6.94 -30.18 -3.67
CA ALA A 292 -5.90 -31.15 -3.30
C ALA A 292 -4.56 -30.96 -4.05
N ASN A 293 -4.59 -30.26 -5.18
CA ASN A 293 -3.41 -29.97 -5.97
C ASN A 293 -2.70 -28.67 -5.57
N LEU A 294 -3.21 -27.94 -4.59
CA LEU A 294 -2.60 -26.68 -4.14
C LEU A 294 -1.14 -26.88 -3.76
N GLY A 295 -0.26 -26.16 -4.46
CA GLY A 295 1.13 -25.92 -4.11
C GLY A 295 1.32 -24.46 -3.69
N ILE A 296 2.20 -24.22 -2.72
CA ILE A 296 2.55 -22.89 -2.23
C ILE A 296 4.06 -22.86 -2.07
N ALA A 297 4.72 -21.85 -2.67
CA ALA A 297 6.18 -21.69 -2.63
C ALA A 297 6.53 -20.20 -2.60
N ASP A 298 7.77 -19.86 -2.26
CA ASP A 298 8.36 -18.56 -2.58
C ASP A 298 8.42 -18.37 -4.11
N LEU A 299 8.84 -17.21 -4.57
CA LEU A 299 8.91 -16.91 -6.00
C LEU A 299 10.04 -17.71 -6.68
N PRO A 300 9.89 -18.07 -7.95
CA PRO A 300 10.92 -18.80 -8.70
C PRO A 300 12.16 -17.94 -9.00
N SER A 301 13.21 -18.60 -9.42
CA SER A 301 14.35 -17.96 -10.08
C SER A 301 14.13 -17.91 -11.60
N PHE A 302 14.65 -16.85 -12.25
CA PHE A 302 14.75 -16.75 -13.70
C PHE A 302 16.22 -16.78 -14.14
N THR A 303 16.51 -17.29 -15.34
CA THR A 303 17.86 -17.45 -15.86
C THR A 303 18.12 -16.44 -16.98
N VAL A 304 19.19 -15.64 -16.88
CA VAL A 304 19.69 -14.80 -18.00
C VAL A 304 21.18 -15.05 -18.17
N ASP A 305 21.62 -15.29 -19.39
CA ASP A 305 23.02 -15.56 -19.76
C ASP A 305 23.66 -16.69 -18.93
N GLY A 306 22.84 -17.71 -18.58
CA GLY A 306 23.29 -18.90 -17.81
C GLY A 306 23.47 -18.66 -16.32
N LYS A 307 23.00 -17.54 -15.79
CA LYS A 307 22.99 -17.22 -14.35
C LYS A 307 21.56 -17.11 -13.87
N ASP A 308 21.29 -17.72 -12.72
CA ASP A 308 20.00 -17.71 -12.05
C ASP A 308 19.87 -16.49 -11.12
N TYR A 309 18.68 -15.89 -11.10
CA TYR A 309 18.30 -14.76 -10.29
C TYR A 309 16.97 -15.09 -9.62
N HIS A 310 16.97 -15.21 -8.31
CA HIS A 310 15.73 -15.43 -7.55
C HIS A 310 14.88 -14.16 -7.58
N LEU A 311 13.60 -14.29 -7.94
CA LEU A 311 12.70 -13.14 -7.94
C LEU A 311 12.59 -12.54 -6.52
N GLY A 312 12.76 -11.23 -6.43
CA GLY A 312 12.52 -10.50 -5.20
C GLY A 312 11.04 -10.20 -4.98
N SER A 313 10.73 -9.50 -3.90
CA SER A 313 9.39 -8.97 -3.67
C SER A 313 9.46 -7.71 -2.83
N PHE A 314 8.33 -7.03 -2.66
CA PHE A 314 8.19 -6.14 -1.53
C PHE A 314 7.88 -6.93 -0.27
N SER A 315 8.39 -6.46 0.88
CA SER A 315 7.86 -6.75 2.20
C SER A 315 7.09 -5.53 2.69
N GLY A 316 5.85 -5.72 3.05
CA GLY A 316 4.99 -4.63 3.49
C GLY A 316 4.36 -4.94 4.85
N TYR A 317 3.94 -3.87 5.48
CA TYR A 317 3.36 -3.89 6.81
C TYR A 317 2.16 -2.96 6.83
N LYS A 318 1.11 -3.38 7.52
CA LYS A 318 0.01 -2.49 7.87
C LYS A 318 0.30 -1.90 9.23
N LEU A 319 0.12 -0.61 9.34
CA LEU A 319 0.42 0.18 10.53
C LEU A 319 -0.83 0.89 11.03
N MET A 320 -0.89 1.11 12.34
CA MET A 320 -1.91 1.95 12.97
C MET A 320 -1.25 3.25 13.42
N GLY A 321 -1.82 4.40 13.04
CA GLY A 321 -1.40 5.73 13.41
C GLY A 321 -2.35 6.38 14.41
N VAL A 322 -1.82 7.26 15.25
CA VAL A 322 -2.58 8.13 16.15
C VAL A 322 -2.34 9.57 15.75
N LYS A 323 -3.42 10.32 15.44
CA LYS A 323 -3.33 11.75 15.15
C LYS A 323 -2.93 12.54 16.40
N PRO A 324 -2.03 13.55 16.30
CA PRO A 324 -1.71 14.44 17.40
C PRO A 324 -2.97 15.11 17.99
N GLN A 325 -3.06 15.16 19.30
CA GLN A 325 -4.20 15.72 20.03
C GLN A 325 -3.78 16.95 20.84
N THR A 326 -4.65 17.95 20.88
CA THR A 326 -4.50 19.13 21.78
C THR A 326 -4.90 18.78 23.21
N ASP A 327 -5.84 17.85 23.40
CA ASP A 327 -6.20 17.28 24.71
C ASP A 327 -5.22 16.15 25.07
N SER A 328 -4.35 16.40 26.02
CA SER A 328 -3.33 15.44 26.47
C SER A 328 -3.90 14.14 27.06
N LYS A 329 -5.09 14.21 27.71
CA LYS A 329 -5.76 13.00 28.23
C LYS A 329 -6.31 12.15 27.09
N LYS A 330 -6.98 12.78 26.11
CA LYS A 330 -7.43 12.09 24.90
C LYS A 330 -6.24 11.47 24.17
N GLY A 331 -5.15 12.22 24.00
CA GLY A 331 -3.93 11.71 23.36
C GLY A 331 -3.35 10.47 24.08
N ALA A 332 -3.29 10.50 25.41
CA ALA A 332 -2.81 9.34 26.20
C ALA A 332 -3.74 8.12 26.06
N VAL A 333 -5.06 8.32 26.08
CA VAL A 333 -6.04 7.22 25.87
C VAL A 333 -5.91 6.63 24.49
N LEU A 334 -5.76 7.46 23.44
CA LEU A 334 -5.58 6.97 22.06
C LEU A 334 -4.30 6.14 21.89
N GLN A 335 -3.19 6.54 22.53
CA GLN A 335 -1.94 5.76 22.49
C GLN A 335 -2.09 4.41 23.19
N LEU A 336 -2.75 4.37 24.36
CA LEU A 336 -3.03 3.11 25.06
C LEU A 336 -3.98 2.21 24.25
N LEU A 337 -5.00 2.80 23.64
CA LEU A 337 -5.93 2.08 22.77
C LEU A 337 -5.22 1.49 21.56
N ALA A 338 -4.41 2.27 20.85
CA ALA A 338 -3.66 1.79 19.69
C ALA A 338 -2.69 0.66 20.07
N GLN A 339 -2.00 0.77 21.22
CA GLN A 339 -1.17 -0.30 21.76
C GLN A 339 -1.98 -1.57 22.04
N TYR A 340 -3.16 -1.44 22.63
CA TYR A 340 -4.04 -2.58 22.90
C TYR A 340 -4.53 -3.24 21.62
N LEU A 341 -5.03 -2.44 20.66
CA LEU A 341 -5.54 -2.92 19.38
C LEU A 341 -4.46 -3.60 18.52
N THR A 342 -3.18 -3.30 18.76
CA THR A 342 -2.03 -3.94 18.09
C THR A 342 -1.32 -4.97 18.97
N SER A 343 -1.91 -5.37 20.11
CA SER A 343 -1.38 -6.39 21.00
C SER A 343 -1.43 -7.80 20.40
N GLU A 344 -0.69 -8.74 21.01
CA GLU A 344 -0.70 -10.17 20.68
C GLU A 344 -2.12 -10.71 20.53
N LYS A 345 -2.99 -10.47 21.55
CA LYS A 345 -4.39 -10.91 21.58
C LYS A 345 -5.14 -10.42 20.32
N CYS A 346 -5.11 -9.12 20.08
CA CYS A 346 -5.87 -8.53 18.99
C CYS A 346 -5.34 -8.94 17.61
N GLN A 347 -4.02 -9.15 17.47
CA GLN A 347 -3.43 -9.64 16.23
C GLN A 347 -3.79 -11.11 15.99
N LEU A 348 -3.81 -11.98 17.00
CA LEU A 348 -4.28 -13.36 16.87
C LEU A 348 -5.76 -13.45 16.51
N GLU A 349 -6.60 -12.59 17.08
CA GLU A 349 -8.02 -12.52 16.72
C GLU A 349 -8.21 -12.12 15.26
N ARG A 350 -7.41 -11.16 14.74
CA ARG A 350 -7.43 -10.79 13.33
C ARG A 350 -6.90 -11.92 12.44
N TYR A 351 -5.83 -12.59 12.85
CA TYR A 351 -5.34 -13.76 12.14
C TYR A 351 -6.42 -14.85 12.04
N ASN A 352 -7.09 -15.18 13.13
CA ASN A 352 -8.12 -16.22 13.15
C ASN A 352 -9.32 -15.88 12.27
N MET A 353 -9.65 -14.60 12.12
CA MET A 353 -10.81 -14.15 11.35
C MET A 353 -10.47 -13.82 9.89
N TRP A 354 -9.32 -13.19 9.63
CA TRP A 354 -8.94 -12.62 8.33
C TRP A 354 -7.70 -13.26 7.72
N GLN A 355 -7.05 -14.18 8.44
CA GLN A 355 -5.77 -14.77 8.08
C GLN A 355 -4.62 -13.75 7.93
N TRP A 356 -4.74 -12.56 8.54
CA TRP A 356 -3.70 -11.54 8.51
C TRP A 356 -2.51 -11.95 9.36
N GLY A 357 -1.34 -12.03 8.72
CA GLY A 357 -0.10 -12.42 9.39
C GLY A 357 0.32 -11.38 10.44
N PRO A 358 0.48 -11.79 11.70
CA PRO A 358 0.79 -10.86 12.78
C PRO A 358 2.21 -10.31 12.69
N SER A 359 2.42 -9.06 13.15
CA SER A 359 3.75 -8.48 13.40
C SER A 359 4.27 -8.82 14.81
N ASN A 360 3.38 -9.15 15.75
CA ASN A 360 3.74 -9.52 17.12
C ASN A 360 4.46 -10.87 17.15
N VAL A 361 5.67 -10.92 17.75
CA VAL A 361 6.52 -12.12 17.73
C VAL A 361 5.93 -13.32 18.47
N ASN A 362 5.14 -13.10 19.53
CA ASN A 362 4.46 -14.18 20.21
C ASN A 362 3.32 -14.75 19.35
N ALA A 363 2.56 -13.86 18.71
CA ALA A 363 1.50 -14.27 17.78
C ALA A 363 2.07 -15.05 16.58
N GLN A 364 3.17 -14.59 15.98
CA GLN A 364 3.89 -15.32 14.92
C GLN A 364 4.33 -16.71 15.39
N ASN A 365 4.70 -16.84 16.66
CA ASN A 365 5.14 -18.09 17.25
C ASN A 365 4.01 -19.02 17.69
N SER A 366 2.74 -18.64 17.57
CA SER A 366 1.61 -19.53 17.85
C SER A 366 1.58 -20.73 16.89
N GLU A 367 1.05 -21.85 17.36
CA GLU A 367 0.93 -23.07 16.54
C GLU A 367 0.11 -22.83 15.28
N ALA A 368 -0.97 -22.07 15.39
CA ALA A 368 -1.86 -21.77 14.28
C ALA A 368 -1.17 -20.96 13.16
N VAL A 369 -0.40 -19.93 13.52
CA VAL A 369 0.32 -19.09 12.55
C VAL A 369 1.46 -19.88 11.91
N LYS A 370 2.24 -20.64 12.70
CA LYS A 370 3.32 -21.49 12.18
C LYS A 370 2.84 -22.62 11.27
N ALA A 371 1.64 -23.10 11.46
CA ALA A 371 1.06 -24.15 10.63
C ALA A 371 0.50 -23.61 9.29
N ASN A 372 0.42 -22.29 9.10
CA ASN A 372 -0.11 -21.70 7.88
C ASN A 372 0.94 -21.77 6.75
N PRO A 373 0.70 -22.56 5.68
CA PRO A 373 1.67 -22.74 4.61
C PRO A 373 1.90 -21.45 3.80
N SER A 374 0.91 -20.58 3.70
CA SER A 374 1.01 -19.28 3.03
C SER A 374 1.97 -18.34 3.75
N LEU A 375 1.88 -18.26 5.08
CA LEU A 375 2.83 -17.50 5.89
C LEU A 375 4.21 -18.15 5.88
N GLY A 376 4.31 -19.48 5.74
CA GLY A 376 5.57 -20.20 5.56
C GLY A 376 6.28 -19.80 4.26
N ALA A 377 5.56 -19.76 3.13
CA ALA A 377 6.11 -19.33 1.84
C ALA A 377 6.50 -17.84 1.87
N LEU A 378 5.67 -16.98 2.47
CA LEU A 378 6.00 -15.56 2.65
C LEU A 378 7.27 -15.36 3.48
N ALA A 379 7.45 -16.16 4.54
CA ALA A 379 8.66 -16.08 5.37
C ALA A 379 9.92 -16.47 4.59
N GLN A 380 9.84 -17.44 3.66
CA GLN A 380 10.93 -17.78 2.74
C GLN A 380 11.19 -16.65 1.75
N GLN A 381 10.14 -16.11 1.13
CA GLN A 381 10.21 -15.00 0.18
C GLN A 381 10.80 -13.72 0.81
N ASN A 382 10.54 -13.48 2.10
CA ASN A 382 11.06 -12.31 2.82
C ASN A 382 12.61 -12.26 2.90
N ALA A 383 13.30 -13.37 2.65
CA ALA A 383 14.76 -13.37 2.50
C ALA A 383 15.24 -12.58 1.25
N TYR A 384 14.36 -12.40 0.27
CA TYR A 384 14.60 -11.70 -1.00
C TYR A 384 13.76 -10.41 -1.11
N ALA A 385 13.14 -9.97 -0.02
CA ALA A 385 12.21 -8.86 -0.04
C ALA A 385 12.87 -7.51 0.28
N VAL A 386 12.33 -6.46 -0.32
CA VAL A 386 12.71 -5.05 -0.09
C VAL A 386 11.57 -4.36 0.65
N PRO A 387 11.85 -3.60 1.73
CA PRO A 387 10.81 -2.86 2.45
C PRO A 387 10.09 -1.85 1.55
N GLN A 388 8.78 -1.95 1.45
CA GLN A 388 7.95 -1.08 0.61
C GLN A 388 7.99 0.40 1.02
N GLY A 389 8.22 0.69 2.30
CA GLY A 389 8.20 2.06 2.84
C GLY A 389 9.31 2.99 2.36
N GLN A 390 10.14 2.55 1.44
CA GLN A 390 11.22 3.33 0.85
C GLN A 390 10.92 3.75 -0.60
N ILE A 391 9.70 3.54 -1.07
CA ILE A 391 9.29 3.85 -2.45
C ILE A 391 8.52 5.16 -2.50
N HIS A 392 8.83 5.99 -3.48
CA HIS A 392 8.07 7.22 -3.75
C HIS A 392 6.68 6.90 -4.34
N GLY A 393 5.63 7.64 -3.95
CA GLY A 393 4.27 7.40 -4.44
C GLY A 393 4.12 7.47 -5.97
N GLY A 394 4.85 8.33 -6.66
CA GLY A 394 4.85 8.43 -8.13
C GLY A 394 5.70 7.37 -8.85
N TRP A 395 6.35 6.46 -8.14
CA TRP A 395 7.18 5.42 -8.72
C TRP A 395 6.36 4.28 -9.36
N TRP A 396 5.19 4.01 -8.81
CA TRP A 396 4.40 2.81 -9.13
C TRP A 396 4.04 2.71 -10.60
N ASP A 397 3.58 3.80 -11.20
CA ASP A 397 3.19 3.84 -12.62
C ASP A 397 4.39 3.72 -13.55
N PHE A 398 5.52 4.35 -13.20
CA PHE A 398 6.74 4.23 -14.00
C PHE A 398 7.25 2.79 -14.01
N ALA A 399 7.21 2.11 -12.86
CA ALA A 399 7.57 0.70 -12.78
C ALA A 399 6.57 -0.21 -13.54
N ALA A 400 5.26 0.08 -13.48
CA ALA A 400 4.23 -0.64 -14.22
C ALA A 400 4.46 -0.58 -15.73
N ASN A 401 4.91 0.56 -16.25
CA ASN A 401 5.21 0.73 -17.68
C ASN A 401 6.36 -0.14 -18.17
N LEU A 402 7.31 -0.51 -17.30
CA LEU A 402 8.38 -1.45 -17.63
C LEU A 402 7.82 -2.85 -17.96
N GLY A 403 6.79 -3.31 -17.24
CA GLY A 403 6.11 -4.58 -17.53
C GLY A 403 5.40 -4.57 -18.88
N LYS A 404 4.68 -3.47 -19.18
CA LYS A 404 4.05 -3.28 -20.49
C LYS A 404 5.09 -3.27 -21.61
N ALA A 405 6.21 -2.57 -21.42
CA ALA A 405 7.30 -2.49 -22.36
C ALA A 405 7.98 -3.85 -22.61
N ALA A 406 8.21 -4.64 -21.56
CA ALA A 406 8.80 -5.98 -21.69
C ALA A 406 7.95 -6.90 -22.59
N LYS A 407 6.62 -6.81 -22.47
CA LYS A 407 5.68 -7.55 -23.33
C LYS A 407 5.76 -7.12 -24.79
N ALA A 408 5.90 -5.82 -25.05
CA ALA A 408 5.91 -5.24 -26.38
C ALA A 408 7.27 -5.34 -27.10
N ALA A 409 8.37 -5.41 -26.35
CA ALA A 409 9.74 -5.35 -26.85
C ALA A 409 10.08 -6.49 -27.82
N LYS A 410 10.80 -6.17 -28.89
CA LYS A 410 11.26 -7.12 -29.91
C LYS A 410 12.78 -7.28 -29.92
N SER A 411 13.49 -6.46 -29.17
CA SER A 411 14.95 -6.45 -29.10
C SER A 411 15.45 -5.91 -27.74
N ASP A 412 16.71 -6.17 -27.42
CA ASP A 412 17.38 -5.57 -26.26
C ASP A 412 17.39 -4.03 -26.33
N ALA A 413 17.39 -3.46 -27.52
CA ALA A 413 17.34 -2.01 -27.70
C ALA A 413 15.97 -1.43 -27.27
N ASP A 414 14.88 -2.16 -27.51
CA ASP A 414 13.54 -1.75 -27.05
C ASP A 414 13.47 -1.80 -25.51
N LEU A 415 14.05 -2.85 -24.89
CA LEU A 415 14.14 -2.97 -23.44
C LEU A 415 14.97 -1.84 -22.82
N GLN A 416 16.12 -1.50 -23.44
CA GLN A 416 16.93 -0.39 -22.99
C GLN A 416 16.21 0.96 -23.16
N GLY A 417 15.51 1.16 -24.28
CA GLY A 417 14.69 2.36 -24.49
C GLY A 417 13.61 2.55 -23.42
N ALA A 418 13.00 1.47 -22.94
CA ALA A 418 12.04 1.51 -21.84
C ALA A 418 12.72 1.90 -20.51
N LEU A 419 13.92 1.39 -20.22
CA LEU A 419 14.70 1.77 -19.06
C LEU A 419 15.13 3.24 -19.11
N ASP A 420 15.51 3.76 -20.30
CA ASP A 420 15.86 5.17 -20.48
C ASP A 420 14.67 6.09 -20.24
N ALA A 421 13.48 5.72 -20.71
CA ALA A 421 12.23 6.43 -20.44
C ALA A 421 11.87 6.42 -18.96
N TYR A 422 11.96 5.25 -18.30
CA TYR A 422 11.77 5.10 -16.86
C TYR A 422 12.71 6.04 -16.08
N LYS A 423 14.02 6.05 -16.41
CA LYS A 423 15.01 6.89 -15.75
C LYS A 423 14.66 8.38 -15.86
N THR A 424 14.22 8.81 -17.04
CA THR A 424 13.77 10.18 -17.27
C THR A 424 12.61 10.56 -16.35
N SER A 425 11.64 9.65 -16.19
CA SER A 425 10.49 9.85 -15.31
C SER A 425 10.90 9.92 -13.83
N ILE A 426 11.78 9.02 -13.37
CA ILE A 426 12.29 9.00 -11.99
C ILE A 426 13.09 10.29 -11.68
N ASP A 427 13.93 10.73 -12.57
CA ASP A 427 14.70 11.98 -12.38
C ASP A 427 13.79 13.20 -12.28
N GLY A 428 12.63 13.17 -12.94
CA GLY A 428 11.63 14.22 -12.91
C GLY A 428 10.84 14.31 -11.60
N VAL A 429 10.65 13.19 -10.90
CA VAL A 429 9.77 13.11 -9.71
C VAL A 429 10.06 14.15 -8.63
N LEU A 430 11.33 14.38 -8.31
CA LEU A 430 11.74 15.33 -7.25
C LEU A 430 11.86 16.77 -7.73
N SER A 431 11.88 17.00 -9.02
CA SER A 431 12.01 18.34 -9.60
C SER A 431 10.67 19.04 -9.82
N MET A 432 9.53 18.33 -9.67
CA MET A 432 8.20 18.92 -9.84
C MET A 432 7.89 19.90 -8.70
N THR A 433 7.55 21.12 -9.05
CA THR A 433 7.01 22.13 -8.14
C THR A 433 5.58 21.76 -7.72
N ASP A 434 5.06 22.41 -6.67
CA ASP A 434 3.64 22.20 -6.27
C ASP A 434 2.67 22.64 -7.37
N GLU A 435 3.05 23.64 -8.17
CA GLU A 435 2.27 24.10 -9.32
C GLU A 435 2.24 23.04 -10.43
N GLU A 436 3.34 22.38 -10.71
CA GLU A 436 3.41 21.28 -11.69
C GLU A 436 2.66 20.05 -11.21
N ARG A 437 2.69 19.73 -9.91
CA ARG A 437 1.89 18.65 -9.32
C ARG A 437 0.39 18.88 -9.42
N GLN A 438 -0.04 20.14 -9.44
CA GLN A 438 -1.45 20.53 -9.60
C GLN A 438 -1.85 20.76 -11.05
N ALA A 439 -0.89 20.78 -11.98
CA ALA A 439 -1.15 21.02 -13.40
C ALA A 439 -1.91 19.86 -14.03
N TRP A 440 -2.89 20.21 -14.86
CA TRP A 440 -3.65 19.26 -15.67
C TRP A 440 -3.03 19.09 -17.05
N ALA A 441 -3.13 17.87 -17.58
CA ALA A 441 -2.74 17.53 -18.92
C ALA A 441 -3.75 16.55 -19.55
N LEU A 442 -3.82 16.56 -20.88
CA LEU A 442 -4.47 15.50 -21.64
C LEU A 442 -3.45 14.41 -21.94
N ILE A 443 -3.91 13.15 -21.90
CA ILE A 443 -3.10 11.99 -22.23
C ILE A 443 -3.91 11.00 -23.02
N GLY A 444 -3.37 10.47 -24.12
CA GLY A 444 -4.07 9.52 -24.96
C GLY A 444 -3.56 9.47 -26.39
N GLY A 445 -4.28 8.73 -27.24
CA GLY A 445 -3.98 8.61 -28.67
C GLY A 445 -4.52 9.80 -29.48
N ILE A 446 -4.11 11.03 -29.15
CA ILE A 446 -4.52 12.27 -29.80
C ILE A 446 -3.28 13.07 -30.24
N CYS A 447 -3.40 13.90 -31.27
CA CYS A 447 -2.33 14.80 -31.72
C CYS A 447 -0.96 14.14 -31.93
N ASP A 448 -0.93 12.95 -32.52
CA ASP A 448 0.27 12.13 -32.74
C ASP A 448 1.01 11.73 -31.44
N THR A 449 0.34 11.82 -30.28
CA THR A 449 0.85 11.32 -28.98
C THR A 449 0.29 9.93 -28.67
N SER A 450 0.74 9.36 -27.54
CA SER A 450 0.27 8.10 -27.00
C SER A 450 -0.03 8.23 -25.50
N TRP A 451 -0.41 7.15 -24.83
CA TRP A 451 -0.70 7.12 -23.41
C TRP A 451 0.52 7.30 -22.48
N ASP A 452 1.67 7.69 -23.04
CA ASP A 452 2.92 7.96 -22.32
C ASP A 452 3.39 9.44 -22.40
N THR A 453 2.66 10.28 -23.16
CA THR A 453 3.06 11.67 -23.42
C THR A 453 1.93 12.63 -23.11
N ASP A 454 2.16 13.50 -22.13
CA ASP A 454 1.22 14.53 -21.71
C ASP A 454 1.16 15.71 -22.68
N ILE A 455 -0.05 16.17 -22.99
CA ILE A 455 -0.31 17.46 -23.64
C ILE A 455 -0.72 18.43 -22.52
N PRO A 456 0.11 19.41 -22.13
CA PRO A 456 -0.14 20.26 -20.97
C PRO A 456 -1.35 21.18 -21.20
N MET A 457 -2.07 21.47 -20.12
CA MET A 457 -3.13 22.47 -20.09
C MET A 457 -2.67 23.74 -19.34
N THR A 458 -3.21 24.87 -19.70
CA THR A 458 -2.94 26.16 -19.07
C THR A 458 -4.02 26.51 -18.06
N LYS A 459 -3.64 26.80 -16.81
CA LYS A 459 -4.57 27.32 -15.79
C LYS A 459 -5.07 28.71 -16.19
N LYS A 460 -6.38 28.89 -16.31
CA LYS A 460 -7.03 30.17 -16.65
C LYS A 460 -7.54 30.89 -15.41
N SER A 461 -8.05 30.15 -14.45
CA SER A 461 -8.48 30.63 -13.15
C SER A 461 -8.49 29.45 -12.16
N GLU A 462 -8.88 29.68 -10.91
CA GLU A 462 -9.05 28.58 -9.95
C GLU A 462 -10.08 27.58 -10.48
N GLY A 463 -9.68 26.30 -10.50
CA GLY A 463 -10.50 25.19 -11.00
C GLY A 463 -10.74 25.16 -12.52
N VAL A 464 -10.12 26.06 -13.32
CA VAL A 464 -10.34 26.13 -14.77
C VAL A 464 -9.03 26.02 -15.54
N TRP A 465 -8.98 25.05 -16.44
CA TRP A 465 -7.80 24.74 -17.28
C TRP A 465 -8.20 24.62 -18.75
N GLU A 466 -7.34 25.02 -19.67
CA GLU A 466 -7.56 24.91 -21.11
C GLU A 466 -6.32 24.40 -21.82
N SER A 467 -6.51 23.53 -22.82
CA SER A 467 -5.47 23.16 -23.76
C SER A 467 -5.18 24.27 -24.75
N ASP A 468 -4.09 24.17 -25.49
CA ASP A 468 -3.96 24.84 -26.78
C ASP A 468 -4.98 24.29 -27.78
N ILE A 469 -5.06 24.90 -28.98
CA ILE A 469 -5.91 24.36 -30.05
C ILE A 469 -5.33 23.03 -30.52
N LEU A 470 -6.16 21.98 -30.49
CA LEU A 470 -5.80 20.63 -30.86
C LEU A 470 -6.57 20.19 -32.11
N SER A 471 -5.85 19.61 -33.08
CA SER A 471 -6.46 18.94 -34.24
C SER A 471 -6.83 17.53 -33.85
N LEU A 472 -8.10 17.29 -33.55
CA LEU A 472 -8.60 15.99 -33.11
C LEU A 472 -9.35 15.26 -34.24
N VAL A 473 -9.26 13.95 -34.27
CA VAL A 473 -9.89 13.08 -35.26
C VAL A 473 -10.94 12.20 -34.58
N GLU A 474 -12.11 12.05 -35.20
CA GLU A 474 -13.19 11.18 -34.73
C GLU A 474 -12.67 9.79 -34.36
N GLY A 475 -13.07 9.30 -33.19
CA GLY A 475 -12.66 8.01 -32.67
C GLY A 475 -11.33 8.01 -31.91
N GLN A 476 -10.59 9.11 -31.86
CA GLN A 476 -9.45 9.24 -30.95
C GLN A 476 -9.90 9.23 -29.49
N GLU A 477 -9.03 8.70 -28.60
CA GLU A 477 -9.34 8.52 -27.19
C GLU A 477 -8.28 9.19 -26.32
N PHE A 478 -8.74 9.82 -25.22
CA PHE A 478 -7.87 10.45 -24.24
C PHE A 478 -8.52 10.48 -22.84
N LYS A 479 -7.75 10.84 -21.86
CA LYS A 479 -8.16 11.22 -20.50
C LYS A 479 -7.49 12.53 -20.10
N LEU A 480 -7.89 13.10 -18.97
CA LEU A 480 -7.15 14.15 -18.31
C LEU A 480 -6.52 13.56 -17.05
N ARG A 481 -5.29 13.98 -16.73
CA ARG A 481 -4.65 13.63 -15.46
C ARG A 481 -3.95 14.82 -14.84
N GLN A 482 -3.78 14.79 -13.51
CA GLN A 482 -3.14 15.84 -12.75
C GLN A 482 -1.72 15.45 -12.34
N GLY A 483 -0.77 16.37 -12.48
CA GLY A 483 0.60 16.19 -12.01
C GLY A 483 1.37 15.05 -12.69
N ALA A 484 1.02 14.68 -13.92
CA ALA A 484 1.55 13.54 -14.64
C ALA A 484 1.36 12.19 -13.89
N ASP A 485 0.36 12.11 -13.03
CA ASP A 485 0.05 10.95 -12.19
C ASP A 485 -1.38 10.45 -12.49
N TRP A 486 -1.63 9.15 -12.30
CA TRP A 486 -2.94 8.53 -12.50
C TRP A 486 -3.82 8.50 -11.23
N ASN A 487 -3.32 9.02 -10.10
CA ASN A 487 -4.08 9.10 -8.86
C ASN A 487 -5.28 10.04 -8.95
N VAL A 488 -5.15 11.11 -9.75
CA VAL A 488 -6.28 12.02 -10.04
C VAL A 488 -6.42 12.11 -11.55
N GLN A 489 -7.48 11.51 -12.07
CA GLN A 489 -7.74 11.45 -13.50
C GLN A 489 -9.22 11.69 -13.81
N ILE A 490 -9.50 12.18 -15.00
CA ILE A 490 -10.86 12.45 -15.48
C ILE A 490 -11.09 11.70 -16.79
N GLY A 491 -12.22 11.02 -16.84
CA GLY A 491 -12.72 10.33 -18.03
C GLY A 491 -14.23 10.22 -18.00
N VAL A 492 -14.81 9.35 -18.82
CA VAL A 492 -16.25 9.09 -18.81
C VAL A 492 -16.63 8.06 -17.75
N ALA A 493 -17.88 8.08 -17.30
CA ALA A 493 -18.41 7.04 -16.43
C ALA A 493 -18.18 5.64 -17.02
N ASP A 494 -17.88 4.67 -16.18
CA ASP A 494 -17.52 3.31 -16.63
C ASP A 494 -18.65 2.69 -17.46
N ALA A 495 -18.29 2.20 -18.64
CA ALA A 495 -19.17 1.41 -19.50
C ALA A 495 -19.58 0.05 -18.90
N LYS A 496 -19.00 -0.39 -17.78
CA LYS A 496 -19.30 -1.67 -17.13
C LYS A 496 -20.70 -1.73 -16.49
N THR A 497 -21.27 -0.61 -16.10
CA THR A 497 -22.62 -0.59 -15.47
C THR A 497 -23.75 -0.50 -16.47
N GLY A 498 -23.49 -0.21 -17.74
CA GLY A 498 -24.53 -0.05 -18.76
C GLY A 498 -25.42 1.21 -18.58
N GLU A 499 -25.06 2.11 -17.68
CA GLU A 499 -25.75 3.38 -17.47
C GLU A 499 -25.15 4.45 -18.38
N THR A 500 -26.01 5.01 -19.25
CA THR A 500 -25.68 6.10 -20.17
C THR A 500 -25.80 7.43 -19.43
N GLU A 501 -25.01 7.67 -18.40
CA GLU A 501 -24.87 9.03 -17.87
C GLU A 501 -23.82 9.78 -18.69
N THR A 502 -24.27 10.87 -19.32
CA THR A 502 -23.41 11.84 -19.98
C THR A 502 -22.76 12.72 -18.93
N GLY A 503 -21.57 12.34 -18.46
CA GLY A 503 -20.82 13.13 -17.49
C GLY A 503 -19.36 12.70 -17.46
N TYR A 504 -18.49 13.60 -17.02
CA TYR A 504 -17.08 13.34 -16.84
C TYR A 504 -16.81 13.15 -15.35
N TYR A 505 -16.20 12.02 -15.00
CA TYR A 505 -15.97 11.62 -13.63
C TYR A 505 -14.50 11.78 -13.27
N VAL A 506 -14.27 12.35 -12.10
CA VAL A 506 -12.95 12.45 -11.49
C VAL A 506 -12.74 11.24 -10.62
N ARG A 507 -11.71 10.44 -10.92
CA ARG A 507 -11.21 9.45 -10.00
C ARG A 507 -10.41 10.16 -8.91
N LEU A 508 -10.86 10.05 -7.69
CA LEU A 508 -10.14 10.38 -6.47
C LEU A 508 -9.87 9.08 -5.72
N ALA A 509 -9.06 9.12 -4.67
CA ALA A 509 -8.71 7.93 -3.87
C ALA A 509 -9.94 7.17 -3.32
N ASP A 510 -11.04 7.88 -3.07
CA ASP A 510 -12.33 7.35 -2.59
C ASP A 510 -13.42 7.32 -3.68
N GLY A 511 -13.04 7.54 -4.92
CA GLY A 511 -13.93 7.66 -6.07
C GLY A 511 -14.31 6.31 -6.70
N PRO A 512 -15.23 6.34 -7.69
CA PRO A 512 -15.60 5.17 -8.46
C PRO A 512 -14.37 4.56 -9.18
N ASP A 513 -14.53 3.33 -9.64
CA ASP A 513 -13.56 2.61 -10.47
C ASP A 513 -12.97 3.50 -11.57
N GLU A 514 -11.83 3.09 -12.11
CA GLU A 514 -11.10 3.83 -13.15
C GLU A 514 -12.05 4.34 -14.26
N PRO A 515 -12.11 5.67 -14.53
CA PRO A 515 -13.02 6.21 -15.54
C PRO A 515 -12.61 5.73 -16.92
N GLY A 516 -13.60 5.55 -17.80
CA GLY A 516 -13.40 5.20 -19.21
C GLY A 516 -12.72 6.34 -20.00
N ASN A 517 -12.26 6.03 -21.20
CA ASN A 517 -11.66 7.04 -22.07
C ASN A 517 -12.71 8.02 -22.63
N ILE A 518 -12.32 9.27 -22.77
CA ILE A 518 -13.09 10.28 -23.51
C ILE A 518 -12.84 10.03 -25.00
N VAL A 519 -13.91 9.87 -25.77
CA VAL A 519 -13.83 9.61 -27.23
C VAL A 519 -14.17 10.90 -27.99
N VAL A 520 -13.37 11.23 -28.99
CA VAL A 520 -13.62 12.35 -29.89
C VAL A 520 -14.78 11.99 -30.83
N GLU A 521 -15.89 12.70 -30.77
CA GLU A 521 -17.11 12.40 -31.53
C GLU A 521 -17.07 12.90 -32.98
N ALA A 522 -16.26 13.93 -33.28
CA ALA A 522 -16.14 14.50 -34.61
C ALA A 522 -14.74 15.07 -34.85
N THR A 523 -14.26 14.93 -36.08
CA THR A 523 -12.99 15.54 -36.50
C THR A 523 -13.09 17.06 -36.54
N GLY A 524 -12.14 17.77 -35.93
CA GLY A 524 -12.12 19.22 -35.88
C GLY A 524 -10.94 19.81 -35.13
N GLU A 525 -10.93 21.12 -35.01
CA GLU A 525 -10.02 21.85 -34.13
C GLU A 525 -10.77 22.24 -32.85
N TYR A 526 -10.19 21.90 -31.69
CA TYR A 526 -10.83 22.09 -30.40
C TYR A 526 -9.85 22.63 -29.37
N VAL A 527 -10.36 23.44 -28.45
CA VAL A 527 -9.74 23.68 -27.14
C VAL A 527 -10.49 22.81 -26.14
N ILE A 528 -9.77 21.96 -25.42
CA ILE A 528 -10.36 21.17 -24.33
C ILE A 528 -10.31 22.02 -23.07
N ARG A 529 -11.48 22.30 -22.50
CA ARG A 529 -11.64 23.08 -21.28
C ARG A 529 -12.12 22.18 -20.15
N LEU A 530 -11.39 22.17 -19.05
CA LEU A 530 -11.72 21.50 -17.80
C LEU A 530 -12.20 22.54 -16.79
N GLU A 531 -13.32 22.25 -16.13
CA GLU A 531 -13.80 22.96 -14.93
C GLU A 531 -14.02 21.95 -13.82
N TRP A 532 -13.27 22.09 -12.71
CA TRP A 532 -13.36 21.21 -11.57
C TRP A 532 -13.03 21.97 -10.28
N ASP A 533 -13.82 21.75 -9.24
CA ASP A 533 -13.73 22.45 -7.95
C ASP A 533 -12.63 21.91 -7.01
N GLY A 534 -11.96 20.82 -7.39
CA GLY A 534 -10.91 20.19 -6.58
C GLY A 534 -11.42 19.15 -5.57
N GLU A 535 -12.73 18.97 -5.42
CA GLU A 535 -13.32 18.12 -4.38
C GLU A 535 -14.38 17.14 -4.90
N SER A 536 -15.18 17.52 -5.89
CA SER A 536 -16.27 16.67 -6.38
C SER A 536 -15.79 15.54 -7.29
N HIS A 537 -16.52 14.42 -7.29
CA HIS A 537 -16.30 13.30 -8.21
C HIS A 537 -16.78 13.56 -9.65
N VAL A 538 -17.25 14.76 -9.94
CA VAL A 538 -17.74 15.15 -11.25
C VAL A 538 -17.05 16.44 -11.70
N ALA A 539 -16.47 16.40 -12.91
CA ALA A 539 -15.90 17.57 -13.57
C ALA A 539 -16.71 17.91 -14.83
N THR A 540 -16.60 19.14 -15.29
CA THR A 540 -17.09 19.55 -16.60
C THR A 540 -15.93 19.59 -17.58
N VAL A 541 -16.01 18.81 -18.67
CA VAL A 541 -15.07 18.86 -19.78
C VAL A 541 -15.82 19.36 -21.02
N THR A 542 -15.32 20.42 -21.64
CA THR A 542 -15.99 21.05 -22.78
C THR A 542 -15.03 21.09 -23.97
N PHE A 543 -15.54 20.68 -25.13
CA PHE A 543 -14.87 20.85 -26.42
C PHE A 543 -15.32 22.19 -26.99
N VAL A 544 -14.43 23.16 -27.02
CA VAL A 544 -14.69 24.49 -27.55
C VAL A 544 -14.11 24.56 -28.97
N GLN A 545 -14.98 24.80 -29.97
CA GLN A 545 -14.58 24.97 -31.38
C GLN A 545 -14.08 26.38 -31.65
#